data_b391c50209674c703e582faecb7a80bb
#
_entry.id   b391c50209674c703e582faecb7a80bb
#
_cell.length_a   1.000
_cell.length_b   1.000
_cell.length_c   1.000
_cell.angle_alpha   90.00
_cell.angle_beta   90.00
_cell.angle_gamma   90.00
#
_symmetry.space_group_name_H-M   'P 1'
#
loop_
_entity.id
_entity.type
_entity.pdbx_description
1 polymer ?
#
loop_
_entity_poly.entity_id
_entity_poly.type
_entity_poly.pdbx_seq_one_letter_code
_entity_poly.pdbx_strand_id
1 'polypeptide(L)'
;MLKQHKGHPLARLWRALPEAVRLSPHIYMMAASTTGQWLILGWPERVPEADEVLPPEPPAYRVLTGVVDGFGRTLAFHRAAEGEAAGAVTGVTDGAGRRFHLALTTQAQRAEALRKQRATSLSSPAGPRSASSSSAFPDTLPAGTEYGTDNGIRLEAVWLTHDPAYPDEQPTAPLARYTYTASGELRAVYDRSGTQVRGFTYDAEHAGRMVARHYAGRPESRYRYDDTGRVTEQVNQEGLDYRFEYGQDRVTITDSLNRREVLYTEGEGGLKRVVKKEHADGSITRSEYDEAGRLKAQTDAAGRRTVNRLHMASGKLTSVILPDGRTVRYGYNSQLQLTSVTYPDGLRSSRKYDRQGRLAEETSRNGNITRWFYDSPRSSLPGAVEDGIGVTRRITRNRYGQLRAFTDCSGYMTRYEYDRYGQQIAVHREEGLSIYSLYDSRGRLTGQKDAQGRETRYEYSAAGDLTATISPDGKRSTIAYDKRGRPVSVTEGGLTRSMGYDAAGRITVLTNENGSRSEFTYDVLDRLTEQRGFDGRTQRYRYSATGQLIRS
;
A
#
# COMPACT_ATOMS: atom_id res chain seq x y z
N MET A 1 14.95 28.01 -20.11
CA MET A 1 13.55 28.30 -19.77
C MET A 1 13.25 28.24 -18.27
N LEU A 2 13.52 27.16 -17.55
CA LEU A 2 13.18 27.04 -16.11
C LEU A 2 13.90 28.01 -15.17
N LYS A 3 15.06 28.57 -15.55
CA LYS A 3 15.79 29.56 -14.75
C LYS A 3 15.09 30.92 -14.61
N GLN A 4 14.20 31.27 -15.51
CA GLN A 4 13.56 32.60 -15.56
C GLN A 4 12.26 32.68 -14.75
N HIS A 5 11.63 31.57 -14.41
CA HIS A 5 10.35 31.53 -13.67
C HIS A 5 10.53 31.07 -12.23
N LYS A 6 11.02 31.97 -11.36
CA LYS A 6 11.30 31.68 -9.93
C LYS A 6 10.10 31.11 -9.14
N GLY A 7 8.87 31.38 -9.56
CA GLY A 7 7.64 30.91 -8.91
C GLY A 7 7.02 29.64 -9.48
N HIS A 8 7.55 29.09 -10.57
CA HIS A 8 6.97 27.90 -11.18
C HIS A 8 7.28 26.64 -10.36
N PRO A 9 6.32 25.70 -10.15
CA PRO A 9 6.54 24.46 -9.40
C PRO A 9 7.77 23.65 -9.84
N LEU A 10 8.01 23.55 -11.15
CA LEU A 10 9.18 22.86 -11.71
C LEU A 10 10.51 23.52 -11.35
N ALA A 11 10.55 24.85 -11.10
CA ALA A 11 11.78 25.53 -10.69
C ALA A 11 12.26 25.07 -9.30
N ARG A 12 11.37 24.67 -8.42
CA ARG A 12 11.71 24.07 -7.13
C ARG A 12 12.34 22.69 -7.31
N LEU A 13 11.71 21.83 -8.12
CA LEU A 13 12.24 20.49 -8.44
C LEU A 13 13.61 20.59 -9.12
N TRP A 14 13.79 21.53 -10.05
CA TRP A 14 15.08 21.80 -10.69
C TRP A 14 16.17 22.15 -9.68
N ARG A 15 15.88 23.00 -8.69
CA ARG A 15 16.85 23.35 -7.65
C ARG A 15 17.22 22.21 -6.72
N ALA A 16 16.33 21.23 -6.57
CA ALA A 16 16.57 20.04 -5.74
C ALA A 16 17.51 19.02 -6.39
N LEU A 17 17.70 19.09 -7.72
CA LEU A 17 18.61 18.19 -8.44
C LEU A 17 20.08 18.42 -8.04
N PRO A 18 20.90 17.36 -7.89
CA PRO A 18 22.34 17.47 -7.73
C PRO A 18 22.96 18.28 -8.89
N GLU A 19 23.98 19.06 -8.58
CA GLU A 19 24.61 19.93 -9.58
C GLU A 19 25.19 19.15 -10.76
N ALA A 20 25.84 18.02 -10.49
CA ALA A 20 26.36 17.11 -11.52
C ALA A 20 25.29 16.64 -12.50
N VAL A 21 24.07 16.38 -12.03
CA VAL A 21 22.94 16.01 -12.88
C VAL A 21 22.43 17.19 -13.69
N ARG A 22 22.31 18.38 -13.07
CA ARG A 22 21.83 19.60 -13.75
C ARG A 22 22.74 20.10 -14.85
N LEU A 23 24.04 19.88 -14.72
CA LEU A 23 25.06 20.37 -15.66
C LEU A 23 25.50 19.29 -16.66
N SER A 24 25.06 18.04 -16.51
CA SER A 24 25.41 16.97 -17.45
C SER A 24 24.77 17.20 -18.81
N PRO A 25 25.53 17.21 -19.91
CA PRO A 25 24.98 17.30 -21.26
C PRO A 25 24.35 15.98 -21.74
N HIS A 26 24.57 14.88 -21.03
CA HIS A 26 24.22 13.53 -21.44
C HIS A 26 23.02 12.94 -20.71
N ILE A 27 22.46 13.66 -19.73
CA ILE A 27 21.34 13.23 -18.92
C ILE A 27 20.09 14.01 -19.28
N TYR A 28 19.01 13.30 -19.60
CA TYR A 28 17.69 13.90 -19.75
C TYR A 28 16.91 13.80 -18.45
N MET A 29 16.16 14.83 -18.16
CA MET A 29 15.33 14.91 -16.97
C MET A 29 13.88 15.14 -17.35
N MET A 30 13.00 14.34 -16.83
CA MET A 30 11.56 14.46 -17.03
C MET A 30 10.87 14.61 -15.68
N ALA A 31 10.06 15.65 -15.50
CA ALA A 31 9.24 15.81 -14.33
C ALA A 31 7.99 14.94 -14.45
N ALA A 32 7.79 14.01 -13.52
CA ALA A 32 6.61 13.18 -13.49
C ALA A 32 5.33 13.98 -13.14
N SER A 33 5.48 15.04 -12.35
CA SER A 33 4.41 16.00 -12.03
C SER A 33 4.99 17.35 -11.58
N THR A 34 4.16 18.38 -11.48
CA THR A 34 4.59 19.71 -10.99
C THR A 34 5.02 19.73 -9.52
N THR A 35 4.59 18.77 -8.74
CA THR A 35 4.88 18.63 -7.31
C THR A 35 5.65 17.36 -6.97
N GLY A 36 5.93 16.53 -7.97
CA GLY A 36 6.46 15.17 -7.82
C GLY A 36 7.98 15.09 -7.93
N GLN A 37 8.41 14.11 -8.67
CA GLN A 37 9.80 13.67 -8.77
C GLN A 37 10.36 13.97 -10.16
N TRP A 38 11.69 14.10 -10.24
CA TRP A 38 12.43 14.07 -11.48
C TRP A 38 12.83 12.63 -11.81
N LEU A 39 12.48 12.19 -13.02
CA LEU A 39 13.00 10.97 -13.62
C LEU A 39 14.31 11.31 -14.32
N ILE A 40 15.37 10.60 -13.99
CA ILE A 40 16.71 10.79 -14.55
C ILE A 40 16.93 9.70 -15.59
N LEU A 41 17.14 10.13 -16.83
CA LEU A 41 17.34 9.23 -17.98
C LEU A 41 18.78 9.41 -18.47
N GLY A 42 19.56 8.35 -18.40
CA GLY A 42 20.94 8.30 -18.86
C GLY A 42 21.18 7.20 -19.88
N TRP A 43 22.40 7.05 -20.33
CA TRP A 43 22.78 5.89 -21.15
C TRP A 43 22.85 4.64 -20.28
N PRO A 44 22.54 3.45 -20.86
CA PRO A 44 22.76 2.18 -20.17
C PRO A 44 24.24 1.99 -19.85
N GLU A 45 24.52 1.39 -18.71
CA GLU A 45 25.86 0.95 -18.36
C GLU A 45 26.34 -0.09 -19.37
N ARG A 46 27.62 -0.05 -19.72
CA ARG A 46 28.25 -1.03 -20.59
C ARG A 46 29.70 -1.25 -20.14
N VAL A 47 30.21 -2.45 -20.36
CA VAL A 47 31.62 -2.77 -20.22
C VAL A 47 32.32 -2.51 -21.57
N PRO A 48 33.40 -1.69 -21.65
CA PRO A 48 34.18 -1.52 -22.88
C PRO A 48 34.82 -2.86 -23.31
N GLU A 49 34.85 -3.12 -24.61
CA GLU A 49 35.59 -4.26 -25.14
C GLU A 49 37.09 -4.02 -25.05
N ALA A 50 37.89 -5.09 -24.86
CA ALA A 50 39.31 -4.98 -24.57
C ALA A 50 40.15 -4.36 -25.70
N ASP A 51 39.65 -4.37 -26.94
CA ASP A 51 40.26 -3.82 -28.17
C ASP A 51 39.67 -2.48 -28.60
N GLU A 52 38.78 -1.90 -27.76
CA GLU A 52 38.05 -0.68 -28.08
C GLU A 52 38.96 0.55 -27.94
N VAL A 53 39.35 1.15 -29.08
CA VAL A 53 40.24 2.31 -29.15
C VAL A 53 39.49 3.64 -29.01
N LEU A 54 38.22 3.66 -29.43
CA LEU A 54 37.31 4.81 -29.30
C LEU A 54 36.00 4.37 -28.68
N PRO A 55 35.39 5.15 -27.78
CA PRO A 55 34.08 4.81 -27.28
C PRO A 55 33.08 4.77 -28.46
N PRO A 56 32.30 3.70 -28.59
CA PRO A 56 31.30 3.59 -29.64
C PRO A 56 30.25 4.70 -29.52
N GLU A 57 29.53 4.94 -30.59
CA GLU A 57 28.41 5.89 -30.57
C GLU A 57 27.42 5.50 -29.47
N PRO A 58 27.01 6.48 -28.63
CA PRO A 58 26.04 6.21 -27.59
C PRO A 58 24.73 5.69 -28.19
N PRO A 59 24.06 4.71 -27.52
CA PRO A 59 22.78 4.21 -28.01
C PRO A 59 21.76 5.34 -28.21
N ALA A 60 20.91 5.20 -29.21
CA ALA A 60 19.89 6.20 -29.53
C ALA A 60 18.82 6.36 -28.42
N TYR A 61 18.74 5.41 -27.49
CA TYR A 61 17.78 5.41 -26.37
C TYR A 61 18.44 5.73 -25.04
N ARG A 62 17.63 6.16 -24.09
CA ARG A 62 18.02 6.39 -22.70
C ARG A 62 17.21 5.49 -21.77
N VAL A 63 17.81 5.08 -20.68
CA VAL A 63 17.18 4.27 -19.65
C VAL A 63 17.01 5.08 -18.36
N LEU A 64 16.02 4.71 -17.55
CA LEU A 64 15.84 5.31 -16.23
C LEU A 64 17.01 4.89 -15.33
N THR A 65 17.83 5.86 -14.92
CA THR A 65 19.00 5.65 -14.05
C THR A 65 18.76 6.15 -12.62
N GLY A 66 17.72 6.95 -12.41
CA GLY A 66 17.40 7.42 -11.08
C GLY A 66 16.11 8.22 -11.00
N VAL A 67 15.72 8.47 -9.76
CA VAL A 67 14.61 9.35 -9.40
C VAL A 67 15.08 10.30 -8.32
N VAL A 68 14.77 11.60 -8.46
CA VAL A 68 15.11 12.63 -7.46
C VAL A 68 13.84 13.34 -7.03
N ASP A 69 13.60 13.41 -5.72
CA ASP A 69 12.45 14.11 -5.18
C ASP A 69 12.67 15.64 -5.05
N GLY A 70 11.64 16.36 -4.65
CA GLY A 70 11.66 17.81 -4.48
C GLY A 70 12.63 18.33 -3.40
N PHE A 71 13.25 17.45 -2.63
CA PHE A 71 14.21 17.75 -1.56
C PHE A 71 15.65 17.30 -1.88
N GLY A 72 15.86 16.76 -3.10
CA GLY A 72 17.15 16.29 -3.56
C GLY A 72 17.54 14.89 -3.05
N ARG A 73 16.59 14.11 -2.53
CA ARG A 73 16.83 12.71 -2.19
C ARG A 73 16.74 11.88 -3.46
N THR A 74 17.71 10.98 -3.65
CA THR A 74 17.87 10.21 -4.88
C THR A 74 17.59 8.73 -4.65
N LEU A 75 16.94 8.10 -5.63
CA LEU A 75 16.92 6.66 -5.82
C LEU A 75 17.71 6.37 -7.09
N ALA A 76 18.83 5.66 -6.99
CA ALA A 76 19.66 5.31 -8.13
C ALA A 76 19.45 3.85 -8.53
N PHE A 77 19.33 3.61 -9.83
CA PHE A 77 19.17 2.27 -10.41
C PHE A 77 20.49 1.85 -11.06
N HIS A 78 20.98 0.68 -10.69
CA HIS A 78 22.17 0.05 -11.26
C HIS A 78 21.74 -1.09 -12.18
N ARG A 79 22.30 -1.14 -13.37
CA ARG A 79 21.95 -2.13 -14.39
C ARG A 79 23.11 -3.09 -14.67
N ALA A 80 22.78 -4.31 -15.05
CA ALA A 80 23.78 -5.23 -15.56
C ALA A 80 24.38 -4.67 -16.86
N ALA A 81 25.71 -4.53 -16.90
CA ALA A 81 26.42 -4.06 -18.09
C ALA A 81 26.60 -5.17 -19.13
N GLU A 82 26.64 -6.45 -18.70
CA GLU A 82 26.90 -7.62 -19.51
C GLU A 82 26.11 -8.85 -19.05
N GLY A 83 26.22 -9.96 -19.79
CA GLY A 83 25.57 -11.23 -19.48
C GLY A 83 24.11 -11.30 -19.93
N GLU A 84 23.43 -12.39 -19.54
CA GLU A 84 22.04 -12.67 -19.94
C GLU A 84 21.04 -11.62 -19.44
N ALA A 85 21.36 -10.92 -18.36
CA ALA A 85 20.52 -9.86 -17.78
C ALA A 85 20.99 -8.45 -18.17
N ALA A 86 21.84 -8.30 -19.21
CA ALA A 86 22.34 -6.99 -19.64
C ALA A 86 21.19 -5.99 -19.86
N GLY A 87 21.36 -4.78 -19.30
CA GLY A 87 20.37 -3.72 -19.34
C GLY A 87 19.27 -3.81 -18.26
N ALA A 88 19.08 -4.94 -17.60
CA ALA A 88 18.11 -5.09 -16.52
C ALA A 88 18.62 -4.43 -15.22
N VAL A 89 17.69 -3.95 -14.37
CA VAL A 89 18.05 -3.37 -13.06
C VAL A 89 18.42 -4.49 -12.10
N THR A 90 19.67 -4.52 -11.66
CA THR A 90 20.21 -5.50 -10.71
C THR A 90 20.54 -4.91 -9.36
N GLY A 91 20.49 -3.59 -9.23
CA GLY A 91 20.77 -2.91 -7.98
C GLY A 91 20.00 -1.61 -7.84
N VAL A 92 19.76 -1.24 -6.58
CA VAL A 92 19.12 0.03 -6.22
C VAL A 92 19.85 0.62 -5.03
N THR A 93 20.18 1.92 -5.09
CA THR A 93 20.67 2.68 -3.94
C THR A 93 19.63 3.72 -3.56
N ASP A 94 19.16 3.69 -2.32
CA ASP A 94 18.17 4.65 -1.84
C ASP A 94 18.79 5.95 -1.32
N GLY A 95 17.94 6.93 -1.02
CA GLY A 95 18.37 8.24 -0.54
C GLY A 95 19.04 8.24 0.85
N ALA A 96 18.97 7.14 1.59
CA ALA A 96 19.68 6.92 2.86
C ALA A 96 21.03 6.23 2.68
N GLY A 97 21.36 5.80 1.46
CA GLY A 97 22.60 5.11 1.11
C GLY A 97 22.53 3.60 1.29
N ARG A 98 21.35 3.01 1.54
CA ARG A 98 21.20 1.55 1.54
C ARG A 98 21.30 1.02 0.11
N ARG A 99 21.96 -0.13 -0.04
CA ARG A 99 22.08 -0.81 -1.33
C ARG A 99 21.29 -2.11 -1.32
N PHE A 100 20.47 -2.26 -2.33
CA PHE A 100 19.67 -3.45 -2.56
C PHE A 100 20.18 -4.14 -3.81
N HIS A 101 20.38 -5.45 -3.73
CA HIS A 101 20.66 -6.29 -4.90
C HIS A 101 19.37 -7.00 -5.32
N LEU A 102 19.05 -6.90 -6.60
CA LEU A 102 17.93 -7.57 -7.25
C LEU A 102 18.50 -8.80 -7.98
N ALA A 103 18.38 -9.96 -7.37
CA ALA A 103 18.77 -11.21 -8.02
C ALA A 103 17.75 -11.52 -9.11
N LEU A 104 18.22 -11.65 -10.33
CA LEU A 104 17.40 -11.93 -11.51
C LEU A 104 17.63 -13.37 -11.97
N THR A 105 16.65 -13.94 -12.63
CA THR A 105 16.73 -15.28 -13.23
C THR A 105 16.13 -15.25 -14.64
N THR A 106 16.78 -15.94 -15.59
CA THR A 106 16.27 -16.11 -16.94
C THR A 106 15.37 -17.34 -17.04
N GLN A 107 14.61 -17.45 -18.13
CA GLN A 107 13.79 -18.64 -18.40
C GLN A 107 14.64 -19.91 -18.48
N ALA A 108 15.79 -19.84 -19.16
CA ALA A 108 16.70 -20.96 -19.29
C ALA A 108 17.27 -21.43 -17.95
N GLN A 109 17.67 -20.50 -17.07
CA GLN A 109 18.16 -20.80 -15.72
C GLN A 109 17.09 -21.48 -14.87
N ARG A 110 15.84 -21.02 -14.93
CA ARG A 110 14.71 -21.65 -14.20
C ARG A 110 14.43 -23.05 -14.72
N ALA A 111 14.46 -23.25 -16.04
CA ALA A 111 14.28 -24.57 -16.67
C ALA A 111 15.39 -25.55 -16.26
N GLU A 112 16.64 -25.11 -16.25
CA GLU A 112 17.79 -25.92 -15.79
C GLU A 112 17.69 -26.29 -14.31
N ALA A 113 17.35 -25.33 -13.43
CA ALA A 113 17.15 -25.57 -12.00
C ALA A 113 16.10 -26.65 -11.75
N LEU A 114 14.99 -26.62 -12.50
CA LEU A 114 13.93 -27.61 -12.38
C LEU A 114 14.40 -29.01 -12.86
N ARG A 115 15.20 -29.08 -13.95
CA ARG A 115 15.79 -30.35 -14.41
C ARG A 115 16.70 -30.96 -13.36
N LYS A 116 17.55 -30.14 -12.72
CA LYS A 116 18.45 -30.58 -11.63
C LYS A 116 17.66 -31.10 -10.45
N GLN A 117 16.62 -30.40 -10.01
CA GLN A 117 15.75 -30.87 -8.90
C GLN A 117 15.08 -32.21 -9.19
N ARG A 118 14.60 -32.41 -10.43
CA ARG A 118 14.00 -33.68 -10.86
C ARG A 118 15.03 -34.80 -10.88
N ALA A 119 16.24 -34.55 -11.36
CA ALA A 119 17.31 -35.56 -11.35
C ALA A 119 17.68 -36.00 -9.94
N THR A 120 17.77 -35.07 -8.99
CA THR A 120 18.07 -35.36 -7.58
C THR A 120 16.92 -36.13 -6.90
N SER A 121 15.66 -35.84 -7.23
CA SER A 121 14.50 -36.56 -6.69
C SER A 121 14.36 -38.00 -7.24
N LEU A 122 14.91 -38.27 -8.42
CA LEU A 122 14.94 -39.60 -9.04
C LEU A 122 16.00 -40.53 -8.43
N SER A 123 17.01 -40.01 -7.77
CA SER A 123 18.07 -40.78 -7.09
C SER A 123 17.72 -41.23 -5.68
N SER A 124 16.59 -40.82 -5.12
CA SER A 124 16.08 -41.30 -3.82
C SER A 124 15.14 -42.51 -4.00
N PRO A 125 15.25 -43.59 -3.24
CA PRO A 125 14.35 -44.74 -3.34
C PRO A 125 12.96 -44.37 -2.84
N ALA A 126 12.00 -44.25 -3.74
CA ALA A 126 10.66 -43.77 -3.45
C ALA A 126 9.57 -44.75 -3.85
N GLY A 127 8.47 -44.75 -3.11
CA GLY A 127 7.25 -45.50 -3.31
C GLY A 127 6.46 -45.16 -4.59
N PRO A 128 5.27 -45.75 -4.83
CA PRO A 128 4.62 -45.85 -6.11
C PRO A 128 4.24 -44.49 -6.71
N ARG A 129 4.63 -44.28 -7.97
CA ARG A 129 4.44 -43.05 -8.75
C ARG A 129 3.03 -42.93 -9.28
N SER A 130 2.33 -41.86 -9.00
CA SER A 130 1.21 -41.41 -9.84
C SER A 130 1.80 -40.69 -11.06
N ALA A 131 1.50 -41.21 -12.24
CA ALA A 131 1.88 -40.60 -13.52
C ALA A 131 1.02 -39.33 -13.74
N SER A 132 1.47 -38.18 -13.23
CA SER A 132 1.00 -36.90 -13.75
C SER A 132 1.85 -36.52 -14.95
N SER A 133 1.23 -36.30 -16.10
CA SER A 133 1.86 -35.77 -17.31
C SER A 133 2.39 -34.38 -17.01
N SER A 134 3.64 -34.27 -16.57
CA SER A 134 4.29 -32.98 -16.36
C SER A 134 4.72 -32.46 -17.72
N SER A 135 4.09 -31.39 -18.20
CA SER A 135 4.63 -30.57 -19.28
C SER A 135 6.08 -30.19 -18.95
N ALA A 136 7.00 -30.39 -19.87
CA ALA A 136 8.38 -29.99 -19.68
C ALA A 136 8.44 -28.47 -19.46
N PHE A 137 9.23 -28.03 -18.51
CA PHE A 137 9.45 -26.60 -18.30
C PHE A 137 10.21 -26.04 -19.52
N PRO A 138 9.64 -25.11 -20.29
CA PRO A 138 10.26 -24.63 -21.53
C PRO A 138 11.49 -23.75 -21.23
N ASP A 139 12.48 -23.80 -22.11
CA ASP A 139 13.69 -22.97 -22.01
C ASP A 139 13.43 -21.50 -22.42
N THR A 140 12.43 -21.30 -23.26
CA THR A 140 12.01 -19.99 -23.77
C THR A 140 10.53 -19.78 -23.51
N LEU A 141 10.11 -18.54 -23.34
CA LEU A 141 8.70 -18.18 -23.24
C LEU A 141 8.09 -17.99 -24.64
N PRO A 142 6.77 -18.16 -24.81
CA PRO A 142 6.06 -17.79 -26.03
C PRO A 142 6.38 -16.34 -26.41
N ALA A 143 6.56 -16.09 -27.69
CA ALA A 143 6.89 -14.77 -28.21
C ALA A 143 5.75 -13.77 -27.98
N GLY A 144 6.09 -12.64 -27.35
CA GLY A 144 5.29 -11.43 -27.36
C GLY A 144 4.14 -11.35 -26.37
N THR A 145 4.01 -10.18 -25.78
CA THR A 145 2.82 -9.70 -25.08
C THR A 145 2.29 -8.49 -25.84
N GLU A 146 1.10 -8.03 -25.51
CA GLU A 146 0.53 -6.75 -25.98
C GLU A 146 1.50 -5.57 -25.83
N TYR A 147 2.43 -5.66 -24.86
CA TYR A 147 3.39 -4.60 -24.51
C TYR A 147 4.82 -4.86 -25.03
N GLY A 148 5.02 -5.84 -25.88
CA GLY A 148 6.32 -6.16 -26.48
C GLY A 148 6.79 -7.60 -26.21
N THR A 149 8.04 -7.89 -26.58
CA THR A 149 8.65 -9.21 -26.42
C THR A 149 9.01 -9.47 -24.96
N ASP A 150 8.56 -10.58 -24.39
CA ASP A 150 8.99 -11.02 -23.05
C ASP A 150 10.40 -11.62 -23.13
N ASN A 151 11.37 -10.97 -22.49
CA ASN A 151 12.76 -11.42 -22.42
C ASN A 151 13.00 -12.57 -21.43
N GLY A 152 11.95 -13.02 -20.73
CA GLY A 152 12.04 -14.12 -19.78
C GLY A 152 12.77 -13.80 -18.47
N ILE A 153 13.27 -12.59 -18.29
CA ILE A 153 13.94 -12.17 -17.06
C ILE A 153 12.90 -11.93 -15.97
N ARG A 154 13.13 -12.49 -14.78
CA ARG A 154 12.27 -12.35 -13.61
C ARG A 154 13.08 -12.03 -12.36
N LEU A 155 12.49 -11.27 -11.44
CA LEU A 155 13.06 -11.00 -10.13
C LEU A 155 12.94 -12.26 -9.24
N GLU A 156 14.06 -12.86 -8.86
CA GLU A 156 14.09 -14.04 -7.99
C GLU A 156 14.16 -13.67 -6.51
N ALA A 157 14.96 -12.67 -6.16
CA ALA A 157 15.13 -12.25 -4.76
C ALA A 157 15.56 -10.79 -4.65
N VAL A 158 15.24 -10.19 -3.50
CA VAL A 158 15.70 -8.85 -3.11
C VAL A 158 16.56 -8.97 -1.86
N TRP A 159 17.80 -8.49 -1.94
CA TRP A 159 18.77 -8.51 -0.86
C TRP A 159 19.11 -7.10 -0.41
N LEU A 160 19.14 -6.84 0.90
CA LEU A 160 19.75 -5.64 1.46
C LEU A 160 21.24 -5.91 1.67
N THR A 161 22.08 -5.54 0.70
CA THR A 161 23.50 -5.88 0.68
C THR A 161 24.38 -4.91 1.48
N HIS A 162 23.90 -3.68 1.67
CA HIS A 162 24.62 -2.69 2.47
C HIS A 162 23.64 -1.76 3.17
N ASP A 163 23.87 -1.55 4.45
CA ASP A 163 23.17 -0.55 5.26
C ASP A 163 24.21 0.33 5.97
N PRO A 164 24.26 1.65 5.71
CA PRO A 164 25.23 2.55 6.34
C PRO A 164 25.13 2.66 7.87
N ALA A 165 24.00 2.23 8.48
CA ALA A 165 23.87 2.17 9.93
C ALA A 165 24.40 0.85 10.52
N TYR A 166 24.57 -0.17 9.69
CA TYR A 166 25.03 -1.51 10.06
C TYR A 166 26.07 -2.01 9.03
N PRO A 167 27.19 -1.28 8.85
CA PRO A 167 28.13 -1.51 7.73
C PRO A 167 28.80 -2.88 7.76
N ASP A 168 28.98 -3.45 8.95
CA ASP A 168 29.67 -4.73 9.18
C ASP A 168 28.75 -5.94 9.12
N GLU A 169 27.42 -5.71 9.05
CA GLU A 169 26.45 -6.79 8.97
C GLU A 169 26.25 -7.28 7.53
N GLN A 170 26.38 -8.59 7.34
CA GLN A 170 26.10 -9.24 6.06
C GLN A 170 24.67 -9.83 6.05
N PRO A 171 23.97 -9.79 4.90
CA PRO A 171 22.66 -10.39 4.79
C PRO A 171 22.75 -11.92 4.87
N THR A 172 21.96 -12.53 5.73
CA THR A 172 21.84 -14.00 5.86
C THR A 172 20.70 -14.59 5.06
N ALA A 173 19.75 -13.76 4.64
CA ALA A 173 18.57 -14.14 3.85
C ALA A 173 18.09 -12.95 3.01
N PRO A 174 17.44 -13.19 1.87
CA PRO A 174 16.80 -12.12 1.11
C PRO A 174 15.62 -11.53 1.89
N LEU A 175 15.30 -10.27 1.64
CA LEU A 175 14.11 -9.60 2.18
C LEU A 175 12.82 -10.21 1.63
N ALA A 176 12.86 -10.65 0.37
CA ALA A 176 11.77 -11.34 -0.31
C ALA A 176 12.33 -12.25 -1.39
N ARG A 177 11.63 -13.35 -1.67
CA ARG A 177 11.94 -14.29 -2.76
C ARG A 177 10.68 -14.61 -3.56
N TYR A 178 10.85 -14.82 -4.85
CA TYR A 178 9.79 -15.04 -5.81
C TYR A 178 10.04 -16.31 -6.61
N THR A 179 8.98 -17.05 -6.92
CA THR A 179 9.04 -18.20 -7.82
C THR A 179 8.00 -18.07 -8.92
N TYR A 180 8.24 -18.74 -10.03
CA TYR A 180 7.45 -18.56 -11.24
C TYR A 180 6.95 -19.89 -11.80
N THR A 181 5.88 -19.83 -12.58
CA THR A 181 5.37 -20.95 -13.37
C THR A 181 6.29 -21.25 -14.56
N ALA A 182 6.03 -22.36 -15.26
CA ALA A 182 6.73 -22.69 -16.50
C ALA A 182 6.56 -21.61 -17.58
N SER A 183 5.44 -20.92 -17.60
CA SER A 183 5.14 -19.78 -18.48
C SER A 183 5.64 -18.42 -18.00
N GLY A 184 6.38 -18.39 -16.87
CA GLY A 184 7.01 -17.17 -16.34
C GLY A 184 6.09 -16.27 -15.52
N GLU A 185 4.92 -16.74 -15.12
CA GLU A 185 3.99 -16.02 -14.25
C GLU A 185 4.39 -16.16 -12.79
N LEU A 186 4.11 -15.16 -11.96
CA LEU A 186 4.43 -15.18 -10.52
C LEU A 186 3.64 -16.29 -9.82
N ARG A 187 4.33 -17.32 -9.31
CA ARG A 187 3.72 -18.45 -8.62
C ARG A 187 3.60 -18.26 -7.13
N ALA A 188 4.66 -17.78 -6.48
CA ALA A 188 4.69 -17.61 -5.04
C ALA A 188 5.64 -16.51 -4.60
N VAL A 189 5.32 -15.90 -3.45
CA VAL A 189 6.14 -14.90 -2.77
C VAL A 189 6.48 -15.42 -1.37
N TYR A 190 7.74 -15.32 -1.01
CA TYR A 190 8.29 -15.73 0.28
C TYR A 190 8.83 -14.50 1.00
N ASP A 191 8.59 -14.41 2.30
CA ASP A 191 9.18 -13.38 3.15
C ASP A 191 10.63 -13.73 3.56
N ARG A 192 11.28 -12.87 4.33
CA ARG A 192 12.67 -13.06 4.79
C ARG A 192 12.89 -14.27 5.67
N SER A 193 11.84 -14.86 6.26
CA SER A 193 11.92 -16.11 7.02
C SER A 193 11.92 -17.36 6.14
N GLY A 194 11.70 -17.19 4.83
CA GLY A 194 11.47 -18.28 3.89
C GLY A 194 10.04 -18.83 3.90
N THR A 195 9.12 -18.17 4.62
CA THR A 195 7.70 -18.57 4.63
C THR A 195 7.01 -18.07 3.38
N GLN A 196 6.26 -18.95 2.70
CA GLN A 196 5.40 -18.54 1.59
C GLN A 196 4.23 -17.71 2.12
N VAL A 197 4.19 -16.44 1.75
CA VAL A 197 3.16 -15.49 2.20
C VAL A 197 2.04 -15.29 1.18
N ARG A 198 2.31 -15.53 -0.11
CA ARG A 198 1.32 -15.45 -1.20
C ARG A 198 1.55 -16.56 -2.20
N GLY A 199 0.47 -17.05 -2.79
CA GLY A 199 0.49 -18.00 -3.90
C GLY A 199 -0.55 -17.66 -4.93
N PHE A 200 -0.27 -18.01 -6.21
CA PHE A 200 -1.09 -17.71 -7.36
C PHE A 200 -1.18 -18.93 -8.26
N THR A 201 -2.34 -19.16 -8.84
CA THR A 201 -2.59 -20.22 -9.82
C THR A 201 -3.17 -19.58 -11.07
N TYR A 202 -2.74 -20.06 -12.24
CA TYR A 202 -3.11 -19.52 -13.53
C TYR A 202 -3.86 -20.54 -14.37
N ASP A 203 -4.65 -20.04 -15.32
CA ASP A 203 -5.38 -20.82 -16.31
C ASP A 203 -4.39 -21.58 -17.21
N ALA A 204 -4.68 -22.86 -17.49
CA ALA A 204 -3.81 -23.69 -18.31
C ALA A 204 -3.90 -23.35 -19.82
N GLU A 205 -5.03 -22.81 -20.27
CA GLU A 205 -5.31 -22.52 -21.69
C GLU A 205 -5.07 -21.06 -22.04
N HIS A 206 -5.20 -20.15 -21.06
CA HIS A 206 -5.10 -18.72 -21.26
C HIS A 206 -3.99 -18.12 -20.38
N ALA A 207 -2.81 -17.95 -20.97
CA ALA A 207 -1.65 -17.36 -20.28
C ALA A 207 -1.98 -16.00 -19.63
N GLY A 208 -1.49 -15.81 -18.40
CA GLY A 208 -1.68 -14.58 -17.62
C GLY A 208 -3.03 -14.47 -16.90
N ARG A 209 -3.99 -15.37 -17.12
CA ARG A 209 -5.25 -15.38 -16.35
C ARG A 209 -5.06 -16.04 -15.00
N MET A 210 -5.08 -15.27 -13.94
CA MET A 210 -5.00 -15.78 -12.56
C MET A 210 -6.36 -16.37 -12.15
N VAL A 211 -6.44 -17.69 -11.93
CA VAL A 211 -7.67 -18.37 -11.52
C VAL A 211 -7.79 -18.59 -10.03
N ALA A 212 -6.68 -18.48 -9.28
CA ALA A 212 -6.73 -18.53 -7.83
C ALA A 212 -5.58 -17.75 -7.18
N ARG A 213 -5.84 -17.24 -6.00
CA ARG A 213 -4.83 -16.66 -5.11
C ARG A 213 -5.08 -17.05 -3.68
N HIS A 214 -4.00 -17.19 -2.90
CA HIS A 214 -4.09 -17.40 -1.46
C HIS A 214 -3.00 -16.64 -0.70
N TYR A 215 -3.27 -16.36 0.55
CA TYR A 215 -2.32 -15.82 1.52
C TYR A 215 -2.06 -16.85 2.61
N ALA A 216 -0.87 -16.84 3.21
CA ALA A 216 -0.51 -17.79 4.25
C ALA A 216 -1.59 -17.90 5.35
N GLY A 217 -2.06 -19.12 5.64
CA GLY A 217 -3.08 -19.39 6.65
C GLY A 217 -4.49 -18.85 6.33
N ARG A 218 -4.75 -18.43 5.09
CA ARG A 218 -6.07 -17.95 4.64
C ARG A 218 -6.67 -18.86 3.57
N PRO A 219 -8.00 -18.89 3.42
CA PRO A 219 -8.67 -19.57 2.34
C PRO A 219 -8.29 -18.99 0.98
N GLU A 220 -8.38 -19.80 -0.04
CA GLU A 220 -8.15 -19.40 -1.43
C GLU A 220 -9.34 -18.64 -1.98
N SER A 221 -9.07 -17.58 -2.76
CA SER A 221 -10.05 -16.91 -3.63
C SER A 221 -9.88 -17.41 -5.05
N ARG A 222 -10.97 -17.78 -5.72
CA ARG A 222 -11.00 -18.31 -7.09
C ARG A 222 -11.74 -17.40 -8.04
N TYR A 223 -11.32 -17.38 -9.30
CA TYR A 223 -11.87 -16.51 -10.34
C TYR A 223 -12.25 -17.31 -11.56
N ARG A 224 -13.38 -16.95 -12.18
CA ARG A 224 -13.78 -17.41 -13.51
C ARG A 224 -13.88 -16.23 -14.46
N TYR A 225 -13.67 -16.49 -15.73
CA TYR A 225 -13.59 -15.45 -16.76
C TYR A 225 -14.55 -15.76 -17.91
N ASP A 226 -14.98 -14.72 -18.60
CA ASP A 226 -15.62 -14.86 -19.91
C ASP A 226 -14.57 -14.99 -21.03
N ASP A 227 -15.05 -15.21 -22.27
CA ASP A 227 -14.20 -15.36 -23.44
C ASP A 227 -13.37 -14.11 -23.75
N THR A 228 -13.78 -12.95 -23.26
CA THR A 228 -13.05 -11.67 -23.41
C THR A 228 -12.02 -11.42 -22.31
N GLY A 229 -11.88 -12.34 -21.33
CA GLY A 229 -10.92 -12.22 -20.24
C GLY A 229 -11.38 -11.36 -19.07
N ARG A 230 -12.69 -11.07 -18.95
CA ARG A 230 -13.26 -10.35 -17.81
C ARG A 230 -13.72 -11.33 -16.72
N VAL A 231 -13.51 -10.99 -15.45
CA VAL A 231 -13.96 -11.83 -14.32
C VAL A 231 -15.48 -11.87 -14.28
N THR A 232 -16.07 -13.06 -14.38
CA THR A 232 -17.52 -13.28 -14.26
C THR A 232 -17.92 -13.80 -12.90
N GLU A 233 -17.02 -14.46 -12.17
CA GLU A 233 -17.29 -14.96 -10.83
C GLU A 233 -16.03 -14.88 -9.97
N GLN A 234 -16.21 -14.49 -8.72
CA GLN A 234 -15.20 -14.58 -7.66
C GLN A 234 -15.78 -15.40 -6.52
N VAL A 235 -15.15 -16.53 -6.21
CA VAL A 235 -15.52 -17.40 -5.09
C VAL A 235 -14.56 -17.19 -3.94
N ASN A 236 -15.09 -16.83 -2.76
CA ASN A 236 -14.32 -16.60 -1.55
C ASN A 236 -14.79 -17.57 -0.46
N GLN A 237 -14.01 -18.57 -0.19
CA GLN A 237 -14.35 -19.58 0.82
C GLN A 237 -14.65 -18.92 2.18
N GLU A 238 -15.82 -19.24 2.76
CA GLU A 238 -16.33 -18.66 4.02
C GLU A 238 -16.55 -17.13 3.99
N GLY A 239 -16.68 -16.55 2.81
CA GLY A 239 -16.98 -15.14 2.60
C GLY A 239 -18.06 -14.93 1.55
N LEU A 240 -18.20 -13.69 1.11
CA LEU A 240 -19.10 -13.37 0.00
C LEU A 240 -18.48 -13.81 -1.32
N ASP A 241 -19.25 -14.55 -2.09
CA ASP A 241 -18.99 -14.76 -3.51
C ASP A 241 -19.63 -13.65 -4.33
N TYR A 242 -19.07 -13.37 -5.50
CA TYR A 242 -19.56 -12.33 -6.39
C TYR A 242 -19.74 -12.85 -7.81
N ARG A 243 -20.82 -12.43 -8.46
CA ARG A 243 -21.05 -12.60 -9.89
C ARG A 243 -21.09 -11.25 -10.58
N PHE A 244 -20.47 -11.17 -11.75
CA PHE A 244 -20.35 -9.97 -12.57
C PHE A 244 -21.00 -10.22 -13.92
N GLU A 245 -21.98 -9.41 -14.28
CA GLU A 245 -22.65 -9.44 -15.57
C GLU A 245 -22.34 -8.14 -16.32
N TYR A 246 -21.75 -8.25 -17.48
CA TYR A 246 -21.29 -7.12 -18.28
C TYR A 246 -22.27 -6.82 -19.41
N GLY A 247 -22.95 -5.68 -19.35
CA GLY A 247 -23.71 -5.11 -20.44
C GLY A 247 -22.89 -4.11 -21.25
N GLN A 248 -23.52 -3.49 -22.25
CA GLN A 248 -22.86 -2.49 -23.10
C GLN A 248 -22.45 -1.24 -22.31
N ASP A 249 -23.33 -0.77 -21.45
CA ASP A 249 -23.24 0.48 -20.67
C ASP A 249 -23.25 0.27 -19.16
N ARG A 250 -23.23 -0.99 -18.68
CA ARG A 250 -23.39 -1.30 -17.26
C ARG A 250 -22.71 -2.59 -16.85
N VAL A 251 -22.41 -2.69 -15.56
CA VAL A 251 -21.97 -3.91 -14.89
C VAL A 251 -22.92 -4.18 -13.73
N THR A 252 -23.51 -5.36 -13.70
CA THR A 252 -24.30 -5.84 -12.56
C THR A 252 -23.41 -6.71 -11.67
N ILE A 253 -23.41 -6.45 -10.38
CA ILE A 253 -22.68 -7.19 -9.36
C ILE A 253 -23.71 -7.80 -8.42
N THR A 254 -23.69 -9.12 -8.29
CA THR A 254 -24.56 -9.84 -7.35
C THR A 254 -23.71 -10.66 -6.40
N ASP A 255 -23.89 -10.49 -5.11
CA ASP A 255 -23.17 -11.30 -4.11
C ASP A 255 -23.98 -12.55 -3.68
N SER A 256 -23.34 -13.41 -2.87
CA SER A 256 -23.95 -14.66 -2.39
C SER A 256 -25.10 -14.47 -1.38
N LEU A 257 -25.37 -13.23 -0.92
CA LEU A 257 -26.57 -12.84 -0.16
C LEU A 257 -27.67 -12.32 -1.07
N ASN A 258 -27.54 -12.46 -2.41
CA ASN A 258 -28.44 -11.93 -3.43
C ASN A 258 -28.59 -10.40 -3.41
N ARG A 259 -27.61 -9.69 -2.89
CA ARG A 259 -27.57 -8.24 -2.94
C ARG A 259 -27.04 -7.83 -4.32
N ARG A 260 -27.82 -7.04 -5.02
CA ARG A 260 -27.55 -6.65 -6.40
C ARG A 260 -27.23 -5.16 -6.49
N GLU A 261 -26.09 -4.83 -7.05
CA GLU A 261 -25.71 -3.47 -7.41
C GLU A 261 -25.57 -3.34 -8.94
N VAL A 262 -25.93 -2.21 -9.50
CA VAL A 262 -25.73 -1.92 -10.93
C VAL A 262 -24.94 -0.64 -11.11
N LEU A 263 -23.82 -0.75 -11.80
CA LEU A 263 -22.95 0.36 -12.17
C LEU A 263 -23.18 0.71 -13.64
N TYR A 264 -23.71 1.89 -13.91
CA TYR A 264 -23.85 2.41 -15.28
C TYR A 264 -22.61 3.23 -15.63
N THR A 265 -22.07 2.98 -16.82
CA THR A 265 -20.81 3.60 -17.26
C THR A 265 -20.99 4.34 -18.57
N GLU A 266 -20.29 5.46 -18.70
CA GLU A 266 -20.13 6.23 -19.94
C GLU A 266 -18.65 6.35 -20.31
N GLY A 267 -18.37 6.56 -21.60
CA GLY A 267 -17.02 6.63 -22.15
C GLY A 267 -16.67 5.38 -22.96
N GLU A 268 -15.48 5.41 -23.57
CA GLU A 268 -14.97 4.33 -24.43
C GLU A 268 -13.69 3.71 -23.86
N GLY A 269 -13.52 2.41 -24.11
CA GLY A 269 -12.32 1.65 -23.71
C GLY A 269 -12.01 1.77 -22.22
N GLY A 270 -10.75 1.96 -21.89
CA GLY A 270 -10.25 2.11 -20.52
C GLY A 270 -10.63 3.43 -19.82
N LEU A 271 -11.35 4.32 -20.50
CA LEU A 271 -11.78 5.63 -19.97
C LEU A 271 -13.23 5.62 -19.47
N LYS A 272 -13.90 4.47 -19.45
CA LYS A 272 -15.25 4.33 -18.90
C LYS A 272 -15.31 4.79 -17.43
N ARG A 273 -16.33 5.57 -17.09
CA ARG A 273 -16.61 6.09 -15.74
C ARG A 273 -18.02 5.76 -15.29
N VAL A 274 -18.17 5.46 -14.00
CA VAL A 274 -19.48 5.21 -13.40
C VAL A 274 -20.23 6.52 -13.25
N VAL A 275 -21.33 6.68 -14.00
CA VAL A 275 -22.19 7.88 -13.96
C VAL A 275 -23.43 7.70 -13.10
N LYS A 276 -23.86 6.46 -12.89
CA LYS A 276 -25.00 6.10 -12.03
C LYS A 276 -24.71 4.78 -11.34
N LYS A 277 -25.03 4.69 -10.05
CA LYS A 277 -25.03 3.45 -9.28
C LYS A 277 -26.40 3.21 -8.68
N GLU A 278 -26.95 2.04 -8.93
CA GLU A 278 -28.10 1.50 -8.19
C GLU A 278 -27.57 0.60 -7.08
N HIS A 279 -27.93 0.92 -5.86
CA HIS A 279 -27.52 0.18 -4.67
C HIS A 279 -28.47 -1.00 -4.40
N ALA A 280 -28.06 -1.92 -3.51
CA ALA A 280 -28.84 -3.12 -3.21
C ALA A 280 -30.22 -2.85 -2.59
N ASP A 281 -30.45 -1.69 -2.00
CA ASP A 281 -31.75 -1.23 -1.48
C ASP A 281 -32.60 -0.50 -2.54
N GLY A 282 -32.14 -0.42 -3.78
CA GLY A 282 -32.78 0.31 -4.88
C GLY A 282 -32.49 1.81 -4.90
N SER A 283 -31.77 2.34 -3.93
CA SER A 283 -31.37 3.75 -3.93
C SER A 283 -30.38 4.05 -5.07
N ILE A 284 -30.35 5.28 -5.54
CA ILE A 284 -29.58 5.68 -6.72
C ILE A 284 -28.67 6.85 -6.37
N THR A 285 -27.40 6.72 -6.72
CA THR A 285 -26.43 7.82 -6.72
C THR A 285 -25.96 8.11 -8.14
N ARG A 286 -25.61 9.39 -8.44
CA ARG A 286 -25.13 9.80 -9.77
C ARG A 286 -23.83 10.60 -9.65
N SER A 287 -22.98 10.47 -10.67
CA SER A 287 -21.74 11.23 -10.81
C SER A 287 -21.68 11.85 -12.20
N GLU A 288 -21.34 13.12 -12.28
CA GLU A 288 -21.15 13.86 -13.52
C GLU A 288 -19.68 14.23 -13.69
N TYR A 289 -19.15 14.10 -14.90
CA TYR A 289 -17.75 14.36 -15.19
C TYR A 289 -17.62 15.46 -16.26
N ASP A 290 -16.53 16.20 -16.25
CA ASP A 290 -16.18 17.12 -17.33
C ASP A 290 -15.50 16.37 -18.50
N GLU A 291 -15.23 17.10 -19.59
CA GLU A 291 -14.59 16.54 -20.80
C GLU A 291 -13.20 15.93 -20.52
N ALA A 292 -12.48 16.44 -19.50
CA ALA A 292 -11.21 15.86 -19.04
C ALA A 292 -11.39 14.67 -18.09
N GLY A 293 -12.65 14.26 -17.84
CA GLY A 293 -13.01 13.15 -16.97
C GLY A 293 -12.84 13.41 -15.47
N ARG A 294 -12.86 14.68 -15.07
CA ARG A 294 -12.79 15.07 -13.66
C ARG A 294 -14.20 15.22 -13.08
N LEU A 295 -14.38 14.80 -11.83
CA LEU A 295 -15.69 14.82 -11.16
C LEU A 295 -16.22 16.25 -11.02
N LYS A 296 -17.33 16.55 -11.70
CA LYS A 296 -18.00 17.84 -11.75
C LYS A 296 -19.14 17.98 -10.75
N ALA A 297 -19.90 16.90 -10.56
CA ALA A 297 -21.01 16.89 -9.60
C ALA A 297 -21.33 15.48 -9.14
N GLN A 298 -21.94 15.39 -7.96
CA GLN A 298 -22.50 14.15 -7.41
C GLN A 298 -23.91 14.41 -6.89
N THR A 299 -24.81 13.45 -7.13
CA THR A 299 -26.15 13.43 -6.56
C THR A 299 -26.27 12.21 -5.66
N ASP A 300 -26.60 12.41 -4.40
CA ASP A 300 -26.76 11.34 -3.41
C ASP A 300 -28.13 10.64 -3.53
N ALA A 301 -28.33 9.61 -2.72
CA ALA A 301 -29.55 8.80 -2.70
C ALA A 301 -30.82 9.59 -2.29
N ALA A 302 -30.68 10.74 -1.67
CA ALA A 302 -31.81 11.65 -1.35
C ALA A 302 -32.06 12.69 -2.46
N GLY A 303 -31.36 12.60 -3.59
CA GLY A 303 -31.45 13.56 -4.68
C GLY A 303 -30.72 14.89 -4.44
N ARG A 304 -29.92 14.98 -3.38
CA ARG A 304 -29.17 16.20 -3.05
C ARG A 304 -27.91 16.27 -3.90
N ARG A 305 -27.73 17.38 -4.60
CA ARG A 305 -26.64 17.56 -5.56
C ARG A 305 -25.53 18.48 -5.01
N THR A 306 -24.30 17.98 -5.03
CA THR A 306 -23.08 18.72 -4.72
C THR A 306 -22.34 19.00 -6.03
N VAL A 307 -21.89 20.23 -6.24
CA VAL A 307 -21.19 20.65 -7.47
C VAL A 307 -19.76 21.09 -7.16
N ASN A 308 -18.81 20.51 -7.87
CA ASN A 308 -17.40 20.87 -7.84
C ASN A 308 -17.08 21.85 -8.98
N ARG A 309 -16.55 23.00 -8.67
CA ARG A 309 -15.98 23.92 -9.65
C ARG A 309 -14.46 23.74 -9.69
N LEU A 310 -13.95 23.46 -10.87
CA LEU A 310 -12.54 23.15 -11.08
C LEU A 310 -11.90 24.26 -11.90
N HIS A 311 -10.65 24.59 -11.59
CA HIS A 311 -9.83 25.47 -12.43
C HIS A 311 -9.52 24.76 -13.76
N MET A 312 -9.81 25.40 -14.89
CA MET A 312 -9.75 24.76 -16.21
C MET A 312 -8.37 24.13 -16.50
N ALA A 313 -7.31 24.91 -16.35
CA ALA A 313 -5.97 24.45 -16.70
C ALA A 313 -5.35 23.48 -15.70
N SER A 314 -5.53 23.70 -14.38
CA SER A 314 -4.86 22.90 -13.35
C SER A 314 -5.70 21.74 -12.81
N GLY A 315 -7.01 21.73 -13.05
CA GLY A 315 -7.95 20.77 -12.45
C GLY A 315 -8.14 20.94 -10.94
N LYS A 316 -7.54 21.95 -10.30
CA LYS A 316 -7.69 22.19 -8.87
C LYS A 316 -9.10 22.63 -8.53
N LEU A 317 -9.61 22.13 -7.39
CA LEU A 317 -10.93 22.47 -6.89
C LEU A 317 -10.96 23.93 -6.42
N THR A 318 -11.75 24.79 -7.05
CA THR A 318 -11.87 26.21 -6.68
C THR A 318 -13.03 26.48 -5.76
N SER A 319 -14.12 25.72 -5.91
CA SER A 319 -15.24 25.77 -4.96
C SER A 319 -16.08 24.50 -4.99
N VAL A 320 -16.79 24.25 -3.89
CA VAL A 320 -17.83 23.23 -3.76
C VAL A 320 -19.13 23.93 -3.42
N ILE A 321 -20.15 23.71 -4.22
CA ILE A 321 -21.51 24.16 -3.93
C ILE A 321 -22.25 22.99 -3.28
N LEU A 322 -22.67 23.19 -2.04
CA LEU A 322 -23.41 22.20 -1.26
C LEU A 322 -24.88 22.12 -1.74
N PRO A 323 -25.62 21.06 -1.39
CA PRO A 323 -27.02 20.90 -1.80
C PRO A 323 -27.96 22.04 -1.39
N ASP A 324 -27.64 22.74 -0.32
CA ASP A 324 -28.38 23.90 0.18
C ASP A 324 -27.96 25.24 -0.47
N GLY A 325 -27.08 25.17 -1.48
CA GLY A 325 -26.56 26.34 -2.20
C GLY A 325 -25.38 27.05 -1.53
N ARG A 326 -25.05 26.69 -0.29
CA ARG A 326 -23.90 27.26 0.40
C ARG A 326 -22.60 26.80 -0.28
N THR A 327 -21.56 27.63 -0.22
CA THR A 327 -20.34 27.40 -0.98
C THR A 327 -19.10 27.38 -0.08
N VAL A 328 -18.26 26.36 -0.28
CA VAL A 328 -16.88 26.31 0.23
C VAL A 328 -15.95 26.77 -0.89
N ARG A 329 -15.01 27.68 -0.62
CA ARG A 329 -14.05 28.20 -1.60
C ARG A 329 -12.62 27.85 -1.21
N TYR A 330 -11.79 27.54 -2.22
CA TYR A 330 -10.41 27.13 -2.09
C TYR A 330 -9.49 28.12 -2.81
N GLY A 331 -8.46 28.61 -2.12
CA GLY A 331 -7.44 29.48 -2.68
C GLY A 331 -6.09 28.77 -2.78
N TYR A 332 -5.34 29.10 -3.84
CA TYR A 332 -4.04 28.49 -4.13
C TYR A 332 -2.98 29.55 -4.43
N ASN A 333 -1.72 29.22 -4.14
CA ASN A 333 -0.58 30.03 -4.57
C ASN A 333 -0.18 29.69 -6.02
N SER A 334 0.82 30.40 -6.56
CA SER A 334 1.35 30.17 -7.91
C SER A 334 1.96 28.77 -8.10
N GLN A 335 2.25 28.03 -7.02
CA GLN A 335 2.73 26.66 -7.04
C GLN A 335 1.60 25.63 -6.90
N LEU A 336 0.35 26.06 -7.04
CA LEU A 336 -0.85 25.23 -6.91
C LEU A 336 -1.00 24.55 -5.54
N GLN A 337 -0.42 25.13 -4.48
CA GLN A 337 -0.59 24.68 -3.10
C GLN A 337 -1.77 25.40 -2.45
N LEU A 338 -2.59 24.67 -1.70
CA LEU A 338 -3.77 25.20 -1.01
C LEU A 338 -3.35 26.23 0.05
N THR A 339 -3.74 27.49 -0.12
CA THR A 339 -3.43 28.57 0.83
C THR A 339 -4.60 28.98 1.71
N SER A 340 -5.82 28.67 1.29
CA SER A 340 -7.00 28.99 2.11
C SER A 340 -8.22 28.14 1.77
N VAL A 341 -9.06 27.96 2.79
CA VAL A 341 -10.42 27.43 2.64
C VAL A 341 -11.36 28.42 3.32
N THR A 342 -12.34 28.94 2.57
CA THR A 342 -13.42 29.78 3.11
C THR A 342 -14.68 28.93 3.22
N TYR A 343 -15.21 28.81 4.41
CA TYR A 343 -16.38 27.99 4.75
C TYR A 343 -17.67 28.78 4.51
N PRO A 344 -18.83 28.10 4.45
CA PRO A 344 -20.13 28.75 4.22
C PRO A 344 -20.54 29.81 5.25
N ASP A 345 -20.05 29.71 6.46
CA ASP A 345 -20.27 30.68 7.54
C ASP A 345 -19.35 31.91 7.48
N GLY A 346 -18.50 31.99 6.44
CA GLY A 346 -17.54 33.06 6.25
C GLY A 346 -16.21 32.88 7.00
N LEU A 347 -16.11 31.90 7.90
CA LEU A 347 -14.85 31.59 8.56
C LEU A 347 -13.84 31.05 7.58
N ARG A 348 -12.56 31.26 7.87
CA ARG A 348 -11.47 30.90 6.95
C ARG A 348 -10.35 30.18 7.69
N SER A 349 -9.85 29.11 7.11
CA SER A 349 -8.54 28.54 7.43
C SER A 349 -7.51 28.99 6.40
N SER A 350 -6.25 29.14 6.80
CA SER A 350 -5.17 29.57 5.89
C SER A 350 -3.88 28.78 6.13
N ARG A 351 -3.06 28.67 5.08
CA ARG A 351 -1.79 27.97 5.08
C ARG A 351 -0.70 28.82 4.45
N LYS A 352 0.47 28.84 5.07
CA LYS A 352 1.68 29.46 4.55
C LYS A 352 2.75 28.39 4.31
N TYR A 353 3.51 28.56 3.26
CA TYR A 353 4.54 27.63 2.87
C TYR A 353 5.90 28.33 2.87
N ASP A 354 6.94 27.58 3.18
CA ASP A 354 8.32 28.07 3.11
C ASP A 354 8.84 28.11 1.66
N ARG A 355 10.09 28.52 1.49
CA ARG A 355 10.74 28.60 0.17
C ARG A 355 10.90 27.25 -0.53
N GLN A 356 10.92 26.15 0.22
CA GLN A 356 10.95 24.78 -0.29
C GLN A 356 9.54 24.24 -0.59
N GLY A 357 8.49 25.01 -0.32
CA GLY A 357 7.10 24.62 -0.52
C GLY A 357 6.56 23.67 0.56
N ARG A 358 7.17 23.65 1.75
CA ARG A 358 6.69 22.88 2.90
C ARG A 358 5.74 23.75 3.72
N LEU A 359 4.77 23.11 4.38
CA LEU A 359 3.84 23.83 5.26
C LEU A 359 4.61 24.43 6.44
N ALA A 360 4.59 25.75 6.57
CA ALA A 360 5.25 26.49 7.63
C ALA A 360 4.28 26.96 8.73
N GLU A 361 3.06 27.34 8.34
CA GLU A 361 2.04 27.82 9.27
C GLU A 361 0.65 27.45 8.76
N GLU A 362 -0.22 27.02 9.65
CA GLU A 362 -1.64 26.85 9.40
C GLU A 362 -2.45 27.60 10.46
N THR A 363 -3.39 28.41 10.01
CA THR A 363 -4.42 28.98 10.89
C THR A 363 -5.70 28.17 10.68
N SER A 364 -6.20 27.54 11.73
CA SER A 364 -7.43 26.77 11.69
C SER A 364 -8.65 27.68 11.52
N ARG A 365 -9.80 27.10 11.22
CA ARG A 365 -11.08 27.81 11.13
C ARG A 365 -11.40 28.60 12.41
N ASN A 366 -10.97 28.11 13.58
CA ASN A 366 -11.20 28.74 14.89
C ASN A 366 -10.11 29.74 15.28
N GLY A 367 -9.18 30.07 14.38
CA GLY A 367 -8.10 31.02 14.61
C GLY A 367 -6.86 30.46 15.31
N ASN A 368 -6.84 29.17 15.66
CA ASN A 368 -5.65 28.54 16.25
C ASN A 368 -4.54 28.43 15.20
N ILE A 369 -3.34 28.82 15.59
CA ILE A 369 -2.18 28.81 14.71
C ILE A 369 -1.27 27.64 15.09
N THR A 370 -0.88 26.84 14.10
CA THR A 370 0.14 25.79 14.22
C THR A 370 1.29 26.14 13.32
N ARG A 371 2.54 26.02 13.81
CA ARG A 371 3.77 26.29 13.03
C ARG A 371 4.65 25.06 12.96
N TRP A 372 5.26 24.84 11.80
CA TRP A 372 6.19 23.75 11.53
C TRP A 372 7.56 24.31 11.21
N PHE A 373 8.58 23.77 11.86
CA PHE A 373 9.97 24.14 11.69
C PHE A 373 10.75 22.96 11.13
N TYR A 374 11.65 23.22 10.20
CA TYR A 374 12.41 22.19 9.48
C TYR A 374 13.90 22.38 9.71
N ASP A 375 14.61 21.31 10.07
CA ASP A 375 16.01 21.38 10.49
C ASP A 375 16.96 21.70 9.34
N SER A 376 16.57 21.38 8.08
CA SER A 376 17.38 21.68 6.90
C SER A 376 16.52 21.89 5.65
N PRO A 377 17.05 22.53 4.60
CA PRO A 377 16.36 22.65 3.32
C PRO A 377 16.01 21.31 2.64
N ARG A 378 16.74 20.24 2.99
CA ARG A 378 16.51 18.89 2.46
C ARG A 378 15.52 18.06 3.28
N SER A 379 15.12 18.54 4.44
CA SER A 379 14.14 17.87 5.30
C SER A 379 12.73 18.04 4.73
N SER A 380 12.03 16.95 4.45
CA SER A 380 10.62 16.96 4.06
C SER A 380 9.66 16.90 5.24
N LEU A 381 10.18 16.53 6.41
CA LEU A 381 9.42 16.36 7.65
C LEU A 381 9.88 17.40 8.68
N PRO A 382 8.96 17.95 9.49
CA PRO A 382 9.31 18.95 10.47
C PRO A 382 10.16 18.37 11.61
N GLY A 383 11.12 19.17 12.11
CA GLY A 383 11.89 18.90 13.33
C GLY A 383 11.25 19.49 14.58
N ALA A 384 10.33 20.46 14.43
CA ALA A 384 9.54 20.97 15.53
C ALA A 384 8.15 21.41 15.08
N VAL A 385 7.19 21.35 15.98
CA VAL A 385 5.82 21.82 15.79
C VAL A 385 5.43 22.67 17.00
N GLU A 386 4.96 23.88 16.76
CA GLU A 386 4.43 24.81 17.76
C GLU A 386 2.91 24.91 17.61
N ASP A 387 2.17 24.72 18.67
CA ASP A 387 0.71 24.85 18.67
C ASP A 387 0.24 26.30 18.92
N GLY A 388 -1.09 26.50 18.89
CA GLY A 388 -1.71 27.82 18.98
C GLY A 388 -1.50 28.57 20.30
N ILE A 389 -0.99 27.91 21.34
CA ILE A 389 -0.66 28.51 22.64
C ILE A 389 0.86 28.68 22.82
N GLY A 390 1.65 28.45 21.75
CA GLY A 390 3.10 28.63 21.75
C GLY A 390 3.90 27.48 22.35
N VAL A 391 3.27 26.32 22.54
CA VAL A 391 3.93 25.13 23.06
C VAL A 391 4.62 24.39 21.93
N THR A 392 5.93 24.17 22.07
CA THR A 392 6.75 23.53 21.04
C THR A 392 7.08 22.09 21.38
N ARG A 393 6.85 21.19 20.44
CA ARG A 393 7.30 19.79 20.47
C ARG A 393 8.43 19.61 19.48
N ARG A 394 9.51 18.89 19.88
CA ARG A 394 10.67 18.63 19.01
C ARG A 394 10.70 17.18 18.56
N ILE A 395 11.11 16.99 17.31
CA ILE A 395 11.09 15.70 16.65
C ILE A 395 12.44 15.52 15.95
N THR A 396 13.23 14.54 16.39
CA THR A 396 14.49 14.17 15.75
C THR A 396 14.33 12.85 15.04
N ARG A 397 14.88 12.74 13.82
CA ARG A 397 14.79 11.54 12.99
C ARG A 397 16.18 11.01 12.64
N ASN A 398 16.25 9.68 12.40
CA ASN A 398 17.42 9.07 11.83
C ASN A 398 17.48 9.31 10.29
N ARG A 399 18.54 8.82 9.64
CA ARG A 399 18.72 8.96 8.18
C ARG A 399 17.63 8.31 7.33
N TYR A 400 16.87 7.37 7.89
CA TYR A 400 15.75 6.69 7.23
C TYR A 400 14.41 7.41 7.43
N GLY A 401 14.41 8.54 8.13
CA GLY A 401 13.19 9.31 8.44
C GLY A 401 12.39 8.78 9.63
N GLN A 402 12.88 7.74 10.32
CA GLN A 402 12.22 7.19 11.50
C GLN A 402 12.47 8.09 12.72
N LEU A 403 11.52 8.11 13.65
CA LEU A 403 11.56 8.89 14.88
C LEU A 403 12.71 8.41 15.79
N ARG A 404 13.74 9.24 15.99
CA ARG A 404 14.87 8.96 16.88
C ARG A 404 14.63 9.50 18.30
N ALA A 405 14.09 10.70 18.40
CA ALA A 405 13.70 11.29 19.66
C ALA A 405 12.50 12.22 19.47
N PHE A 406 11.70 12.27 20.51
CA PHE A 406 10.56 13.17 20.65
C PHE A 406 10.65 13.88 22.00
N THR A 407 10.62 15.21 22.00
CA THR A 407 10.53 16.01 23.22
C THR A 407 9.16 16.66 23.27
N ASP A 408 8.40 16.38 24.31
CA ASP A 408 7.07 16.91 24.51
C ASP A 408 7.09 18.38 25.00
N CYS A 409 5.91 18.92 25.24
CA CYS A 409 5.74 20.30 25.71
C CYS A 409 6.31 20.58 27.12
N SER A 410 6.49 19.56 27.93
CA SER A 410 7.07 19.65 29.28
C SER A 410 8.59 19.49 29.27
N GLY A 411 9.19 19.25 28.10
CA GLY A 411 10.62 19.01 27.94
C GLY A 411 11.03 17.56 28.13
N TYR A 412 10.11 16.64 28.40
CA TYR A 412 10.41 15.22 28.54
C TYR A 412 10.78 14.59 27.20
N MET A 413 11.90 13.88 27.18
CA MET A 413 12.44 13.26 25.97
C MET A 413 12.18 11.74 25.96
N THR A 414 11.58 11.26 24.87
CA THR A 414 11.49 9.84 24.54
C THR A 414 12.45 9.54 23.39
N ARG A 415 13.28 8.49 23.49
CA ARG A 415 14.21 8.03 22.46
C ARG A 415 13.76 6.68 21.93
N TYR A 416 14.04 6.44 20.62
CA TYR A 416 13.64 5.24 19.92
C TYR A 416 14.85 4.61 19.24
N GLU A 417 14.97 3.29 19.32
CA GLU A 417 16.00 2.50 18.62
C GLU A 417 15.35 1.50 17.68
N TYR A 418 16.06 1.24 16.58
CA TYR A 418 15.57 0.36 15.51
C TYR A 418 16.64 -0.66 15.12
N ASP A 419 16.18 -1.84 14.69
CA ASP A 419 17.05 -2.81 14.05
C ASP A 419 17.29 -2.47 12.56
N ARG A 420 18.12 -3.29 11.89
CA ARG A 420 18.42 -3.12 10.46
C ARG A 420 17.18 -3.25 9.54
N TYR A 421 16.10 -3.85 10.00
CA TYR A 421 14.85 -3.99 9.25
C TYR A 421 13.87 -2.85 9.52
N GLY A 422 14.27 -1.88 10.34
CA GLY A 422 13.46 -0.74 10.71
C GLY A 422 12.40 -1.03 11.79
N GLN A 423 12.51 -2.17 12.48
CA GLN A 423 11.65 -2.54 13.59
C GLN A 423 12.10 -1.83 14.86
N GLN A 424 11.18 -1.27 15.63
CA GLN A 424 11.47 -0.55 16.86
C GLN A 424 11.82 -1.53 17.98
N ILE A 425 13.09 -1.59 18.35
CA ILE A 425 13.60 -2.55 19.37
C ILE A 425 13.64 -1.97 20.78
N ALA A 426 13.68 -0.64 20.93
CA ALA A 426 13.63 0.00 22.25
C ALA A 426 12.94 1.37 22.21
N VAL A 427 12.27 1.69 23.31
CA VAL A 427 11.74 3.02 23.63
C VAL A 427 12.25 3.40 25.02
N HIS A 428 13.02 4.47 25.08
CA HIS A 428 13.57 4.99 26.33
C HIS A 428 12.83 6.28 26.73
N ARG A 429 12.11 6.24 27.82
CA ARG A 429 11.49 7.41 28.43
C ARG A 429 12.36 7.93 29.58
N GLU A 430 12.11 9.12 30.04
CA GLU A 430 12.73 9.65 31.25
C GLU A 430 12.44 8.75 32.45
N GLU A 431 13.21 8.94 33.54
CA GLU A 431 13.10 8.16 34.78
C GLU A 431 13.37 6.65 34.61
N GLY A 432 14.07 6.24 33.54
CA GLY A 432 14.46 4.86 33.31
C GLY A 432 13.29 3.94 32.86
N LEU A 433 12.16 4.51 32.46
CA LEU A 433 11.01 3.76 31.94
C LEU A 433 11.29 3.33 30.50
N SER A 434 12.03 2.25 30.33
CA SER A 434 12.37 1.69 29.02
C SER A 434 11.52 0.48 28.68
N ILE A 435 11.18 0.33 27.41
CA ILE A 435 10.48 -0.83 26.85
C ILE A 435 11.34 -1.40 25.73
N TYR A 436 11.58 -2.72 25.77
CA TYR A 436 12.33 -3.44 24.76
C TYR A 436 11.41 -4.39 24.01
N SER A 437 11.51 -4.41 22.69
CA SER A 437 10.67 -5.23 21.81
C SER A 437 11.51 -6.32 21.13
N LEU A 438 11.00 -7.54 21.12
CA LEU A 438 11.61 -8.70 20.49
C LEU A 438 10.76 -9.12 19.30
N TYR A 439 11.41 -9.50 18.19
CA TYR A 439 10.75 -9.88 16.96
C TYR A 439 11.21 -11.24 16.46
N ASP A 440 10.34 -11.96 15.79
CA ASP A 440 10.70 -13.17 15.06
C ASP A 440 11.29 -12.85 13.66
N SER A 441 11.70 -13.90 12.95
CA SER A 441 12.25 -13.78 11.59
C SER A 441 11.28 -13.19 10.56
N ARG A 442 9.96 -13.25 10.81
CA ARG A 442 8.93 -12.61 9.98
C ARG A 442 8.68 -11.14 10.31
N GLY A 443 9.28 -10.63 11.40
CA GLY A 443 9.07 -9.28 11.88
C GLY A 443 7.85 -9.08 12.78
N ARG A 444 7.32 -10.16 13.34
CA ARG A 444 6.20 -10.09 14.29
C ARG A 444 6.74 -9.92 15.71
N LEU A 445 6.08 -9.07 16.50
CA LEU A 445 6.45 -8.80 17.90
C LEU A 445 6.20 -10.06 18.76
N THR A 446 7.25 -10.70 19.26
CA THR A 446 7.15 -11.92 20.08
C THR A 446 7.27 -11.66 21.57
N GLY A 447 7.81 -10.52 21.96
CA GLY A 447 7.95 -10.14 23.36
C GLY A 447 8.16 -8.66 23.57
N GLN A 448 7.74 -8.19 24.73
CA GLN A 448 8.09 -6.87 25.25
C GLN A 448 8.60 -7.00 26.67
N LYS A 449 9.74 -6.37 26.97
CA LYS A 449 10.30 -6.27 28.30
C LYS A 449 10.20 -4.84 28.81
N ASP A 450 9.74 -4.68 30.05
CA ASP A 450 9.77 -3.40 30.73
C ASP A 450 11.16 -3.11 31.35
N ALA A 451 11.29 -1.95 32.01
CA ALA A 451 12.53 -1.53 32.66
C ALA A 451 12.99 -2.46 33.80
N GLN A 452 12.10 -3.24 34.38
CA GLN A 452 12.39 -4.23 35.43
C GLN A 452 12.70 -5.62 34.85
N GLY A 453 12.71 -5.76 33.50
CA GLY A 453 12.95 -7.03 32.83
C GLY A 453 11.74 -7.97 32.80
N ARG A 454 10.55 -7.52 33.25
CA ARG A 454 9.34 -8.31 33.19
C ARG A 454 8.87 -8.41 31.74
N GLU A 455 8.57 -9.62 31.29
CA GLU A 455 8.31 -9.90 29.88
C GLU A 455 6.85 -10.28 29.63
N THR A 456 6.22 -9.57 28.67
CA THR A 456 4.98 -10.00 28.02
C THR A 456 5.33 -10.69 26.73
N ARG A 457 4.79 -11.88 26.45
CA ARG A 457 5.04 -12.68 25.25
C ARG A 457 3.80 -12.77 24.37
N TYR A 458 4.03 -12.88 23.05
CA TYR A 458 2.99 -12.93 22.04
C TYR A 458 3.20 -14.14 21.12
N GLU A 459 2.12 -14.85 20.83
CA GLU A 459 2.11 -15.99 19.91
C GLU A 459 1.17 -15.72 18.73
N TYR A 460 1.51 -16.30 17.57
CA TYR A 460 0.80 -16.02 16.33
C TYR A 460 0.43 -17.28 15.56
N SER A 461 -0.66 -17.21 14.79
CA SER A 461 -1.02 -18.19 13.78
C SER A 461 -0.07 -18.12 12.57
N ALA A 462 -0.16 -19.11 11.69
CA ALA A 462 0.54 -19.09 10.39
C ALA A 462 0.19 -17.87 9.55
N ALA A 463 -1.05 -17.35 9.66
CA ALA A 463 -1.51 -16.15 8.99
C ALA A 463 -0.99 -14.84 9.60
N GLY A 464 -0.42 -14.89 10.81
CA GLY A 464 0.04 -13.72 11.56
C GLY A 464 -0.98 -13.15 12.53
N ASP A 465 -2.08 -13.85 12.82
CA ASP A 465 -3.04 -13.43 13.84
C ASP A 465 -2.49 -13.71 15.24
N LEU A 466 -2.67 -12.77 16.17
CA LEU A 466 -2.27 -12.91 17.56
C LEU A 466 -3.14 -13.98 18.27
N THR A 467 -2.59 -15.15 18.57
CA THR A 467 -3.33 -16.26 19.17
C THR A 467 -3.22 -16.31 20.69
N ALA A 468 -2.15 -15.76 21.27
CA ALA A 468 -2.00 -15.68 22.71
C ALA A 468 -1.14 -14.49 23.15
N THR A 469 -1.47 -13.96 24.32
CA THR A 469 -0.65 -13.03 25.09
C THR A 469 -0.39 -13.66 26.46
N ILE A 470 0.89 -13.68 26.87
CA ILE A 470 1.32 -14.21 28.16
C ILE A 470 1.91 -13.05 28.94
N SER A 471 1.24 -12.66 30.02
CA SER A 471 1.68 -11.58 30.89
C SER A 471 2.88 -12.01 31.77
N PRO A 472 3.60 -11.03 32.37
CA PRO A 472 4.78 -11.33 33.22
C PRO A 472 4.51 -12.24 34.40
N ASP A 473 3.27 -12.27 34.92
CA ASP A 473 2.83 -13.19 36.00
C ASP A 473 2.43 -14.59 35.49
N GLY A 474 2.63 -14.84 34.17
CA GLY A 474 2.34 -16.13 33.55
C GLY A 474 0.89 -16.34 33.13
N LYS A 475 -0.01 -15.37 33.35
CA LYS A 475 -1.40 -15.49 32.91
C LYS A 475 -1.45 -15.46 31.38
N ARG A 476 -2.21 -16.42 30.83
CA ARG A 476 -2.37 -16.58 29.40
C ARG A 476 -3.77 -16.15 28.96
N SER A 477 -3.83 -15.21 28.04
CA SER A 477 -5.03 -14.83 27.30
C SER A 477 -4.94 -15.37 25.89
N THR A 478 -6.01 -15.96 25.36
CA THR A 478 -6.02 -16.55 24.02
C THR A 478 -7.12 -15.99 23.15
N ILE A 479 -6.84 -15.91 21.85
CA ILE A 479 -7.79 -15.49 20.83
C ILE A 479 -7.86 -16.60 19.79
N ALA A 480 -9.05 -17.14 19.55
CA ALA A 480 -9.30 -18.03 18.42
C ALA A 480 -9.90 -17.26 17.25
N TYR A 481 -9.54 -17.68 16.04
CA TYR A 481 -9.95 -17.03 14.80
C TYR A 481 -10.65 -18.02 13.88
N ASP A 482 -11.57 -17.53 13.07
CA ASP A 482 -12.06 -18.28 11.92
C ASP A 482 -11.01 -18.30 10.80
N LYS A 483 -11.27 -19.04 9.75
CA LYS A 483 -10.33 -19.15 8.62
C LYS A 483 -10.06 -17.83 7.90
N ARG A 484 -10.95 -16.85 8.02
CA ARG A 484 -10.77 -15.50 7.43
C ARG A 484 -9.97 -14.54 8.33
N GLY A 485 -9.62 -14.97 9.55
CA GLY A 485 -8.89 -14.16 10.52
C GLY A 485 -9.77 -13.23 11.34
N ARG A 486 -11.07 -13.54 11.47
CA ARG A 486 -11.96 -12.81 12.39
C ARG A 486 -11.92 -13.50 13.75
N PRO A 487 -11.77 -12.76 14.86
CA PRO A 487 -11.77 -13.37 16.19
C PRO A 487 -13.15 -13.99 16.49
N VAL A 488 -13.19 -15.27 16.86
CA VAL A 488 -14.42 -15.98 17.20
C VAL A 488 -14.54 -16.25 18.70
N SER A 489 -13.43 -16.23 19.43
CA SER A 489 -13.45 -16.23 20.90
C SER A 489 -12.22 -15.60 21.50
N VAL A 490 -12.39 -15.02 22.68
CA VAL A 490 -11.33 -14.48 23.53
C VAL A 490 -11.47 -15.08 24.93
N THR A 491 -10.39 -15.67 25.45
CA THR A 491 -10.36 -16.27 26.79
C THR A 491 -9.34 -15.56 27.65
N GLU A 492 -9.77 -15.00 28.78
CA GLU A 492 -8.94 -14.34 29.79
C GLU A 492 -9.31 -14.87 31.17
N GLY A 493 -8.31 -15.29 31.97
CA GLY A 493 -8.55 -15.79 33.32
C GLY A 493 -9.52 -16.96 33.40
N GLY A 494 -9.61 -17.79 32.35
CA GLY A 494 -10.55 -18.91 32.25
C GLY A 494 -11.98 -18.51 31.81
N LEU A 495 -12.25 -17.22 31.61
CA LEU A 495 -13.55 -16.71 31.13
C LEU A 495 -13.49 -16.49 29.62
N THR A 496 -14.48 -17.01 28.90
CA THR A 496 -14.54 -16.96 27.44
C THR A 496 -15.71 -16.13 26.95
N ARG A 497 -15.43 -15.20 26.04
CA ARG A 497 -16.41 -14.46 25.21
C ARG A 497 -16.33 -14.99 23.80
N SER A 498 -17.44 -15.08 23.10
CA SER A 498 -17.46 -15.53 21.71
C SER A 498 -18.25 -14.61 20.77
N MET A 499 -17.87 -14.66 19.48
CA MET A 499 -18.43 -13.83 18.42
C MET A 499 -18.81 -14.70 17.24
N GLY A 500 -20.02 -14.50 16.72
CA GLY A 500 -20.49 -15.13 15.49
C GLY A 500 -20.62 -14.10 14.37
N TYR A 501 -20.36 -14.53 13.14
CA TYR A 501 -20.38 -13.68 11.95
C TYR A 501 -21.22 -14.28 10.84
N ASP A 502 -21.81 -13.44 10.02
CA ASP A 502 -22.40 -13.86 8.75
C ASP A 502 -21.34 -13.89 7.61
N ALA A 503 -21.79 -14.29 6.42
CA ALA A 503 -20.93 -14.37 5.24
C ALA A 503 -20.37 -12.99 4.81
N ALA A 504 -21.05 -11.88 5.11
CA ALA A 504 -20.56 -10.52 4.86
C ALA A 504 -19.50 -10.07 5.88
N GLY A 505 -19.25 -10.85 6.94
CA GLY A 505 -18.29 -10.52 7.98
C GLY A 505 -18.84 -9.62 9.08
N ARG A 506 -20.18 -9.46 9.15
CA ARG A 506 -20.83 -8.67 10.19
C ARG A 506 -21.08 -9.54 11.43
N ILE A 507 -20.89 -8.97 12.61
CA ILE A 507 -21.20 -9.66 13.88
C ILE A 507 -22.70 -9.88 13.98
N THR A 508 -23.11 -11.13 14.12
CA THR A 508 -24.54 -11.49 14.32
C THR A 508 -24.85 -11.88 15.75
N VAL A 509 -23.86 -12.37 16.50
CA VAL A 509 -24.01 -12.80 17.89
C VAL A 509 -22.76 -12.47 18.68
N LEU A 510 -22.93 -11.93 19.87
CA LEU A 510 -21.93 -11.88 20.93
C LEU A 510 -22.42 -12.73 22.11
N THR A 511 -21.55 -13.56 22.66
CA THR A 511 -21.82 -14.33 23.88
C THR A 511 -20.84 -13.90 24.95
N ASN A 512 -21.33 -13.47 26.11
CA ASN A 512 -20.49 -13.09 27.24
C ASN A 512 -20.06 -14.33 28.06
N GLU A 513 -19.28 -14.10 29.12
CA GLU A 513 -18.71 -15.14 29.99
C GLU A 513 -19.78 -15.97 30.73
N ASN A 514 -20.98 -15.40 30.91
CA ASN A 514 -22.11 -16.06 31.55
C ASN A 514 -23.02 -16.81 30.56
N GLY A 515 -22.66 -16.83 29.27
CA GLY A 515 -23.46 -17.44 28.22
C GLY A 515 -24.64 -16.59 27.73
N SER A 516 -24.83 -15.38 28.24
CA SER A 516 -25.85 -14.46 27.72
C SER A 516 -25.47 -13.97 26.33
N ARG A 517 -26.47 -13.74 25.46
CA ARG A 517 -26.26 -13.40 24.07
C ARG A 517 -26.78 -12.02 23.74
N SER A 518 -26.02 -11.28 22.92
CA SER A 518 -26.50 -10.13 22.17
C SER A 518 -26.58 -10.51 20.70
N GLU A 519 -27.67 -10.18 20.03
CA GLU A 519 -27.92 -10.52 18.63
C GLU A 519 -28.06 -9.26 17.80
N PHE A 520 -27.60 -9.31 16.53
CA PHE A 520 -27.54 -8.16 15.64
C PHE A 520 -28.11 -8.54 14.27
N THR A 521 -28.95 -7.67 13.72
CA THR A 521 -29.55 -7.81 12.40
C THR A 521 -29.23 -6.61 11.53
N TYR A 522 -29.00 -6.83 10.26
CA TYR A 522 -28.56 -5.81 9.32
C TYR A 522 -29.46 -5.73 8.09
N ASP A 523 -29.53 -4.55 7.50
CA ASP A 523 -30.16 -4.38 6.19
C ASP A 523 -29.22 -4.75 5.03
N VAL A 524 -29.72 -4.63 3.81
CA VAL A 524 -28.96 -4.96 2.58
C VAL A 524 -27.77 -4.02 2.30
N LEU A 525 -27.68 -2.87 3.00
CA LEU A 525 -26.54 -1.93 2.94
C LEU A 525 -25.60 -2.06 4.14
N ASP A 526 -25.65 -3.19 4.87
CA ASP A 526 -24.80 -3.49 6.04
C ASP A 526 -25.02 -2.56 7.25
N ARG A 527 -26.18 -1.87 7.33
CA ARG A 527 -26.53 -1.01 8.47
C ARG A 527 -27.27 -1.83 9.52
N LEU A 528 -26.93 -1.64 10.80
CA LEU A 528 -27.57 -2.31 11.94
C LEU A 528 -29.04 -1.88 12.05
N THR A 529 -29.98 -2.82 11.90
CA THR A 529 -31.43 -2.54 11.98
C THR A 529 -32.05 -2.96 13.32
N GLU A 530 -31.50 -3.98 13.94
CA GLU A 530 -31.97 -4.44 15.24
C GLU A 530 -30.80 -4.98 16.08
N GLN A 531 -30.83 -4.67 17.37
CA GLN A 531 -29.96 -5.22 18.37
C GLN A 531 -30.79 -5.72 19.54
N ARG A 532 -30.60 -6.98 19.93
CA ARG A 532 -31.08 -7.54 21.18
C ARG A 532 -29.92 -7.63 22.16
N GLY A 533 -30.00 -6.87 23.26
CA GLY A 533 -28.93 -6.82 24.26
C GLY A 533 -28.87 -8.07 25.16
N PHE A 534 -27.81 -8.21 25.95
CA PHE A 534 -27.63 -9.28 26.93
C PHE A 534 -28.74 -9.34 27.99
N ASP A 535 -29.42 -8.24 28.24
CA ASP A 535 -30.57 -8.10 29.13
C ASP A 535 -31.90 -8.45 28.44
N GLY A 536 -31.86 -8.89 27.18
CA GLY A 536 -33.01 -9.25 26.37
C GLY A 536 -33.78 -8.04 25.77
N ARG A 537 -33.35 -6.81 26.04
CA ARG A 537 -33.98 -5.62 25.46
C ARG A 537 -33.63 -5.50 23.99
N THR A 538 -34.62 -5.09 23.21
CA THR A 538 -34.46 -4.91 21.76
C THR A 538 -34.48 -3.43 21.42
N GLN A 539 -33.47 -2.99 20.67
CA GLN A 539 -33.37 -1.67 20.06
C GLN A 539 -33.49 -1.81 18.55
N ARG A 540 -34.24 -0.92 17.88
CA ARG A 540 -34.42 -0.91 16.44
C ARG A 540 -33.99 0.41 15.85
N TYR A 541 -33.27 0.33 14.72
CA TYR A 541 -32.66 1.47 14.06
C TYR A 541 -33.27 1.69 12.68
N ARG A 542 -33.57 2.94 12.33
CA ARG A 542 -34.00 3.32 10.99
C ARG A 542 -33.09 4.40 10.44
N TYR A 543 -32.88 4.33 9.14
CA TYR A 543 -31.94 5.21 8.45
C TYR A 543 -32.63 5.98 7.32
N SER A 544 -32.13 7.20 7.07
CA SER A 544 -32.46 7.96 5.87
C SER A 544 -31.88 7.29 4.62
N ALA A 545 -32.32 7.73 3.45
CA ALA A 545 -31.75 7.29 2.17
C ALA A 545 -30.22 7.53 2.06
N THR A 546 -29.68 8.46 2.83
CA THR A 546 -28.25 8.77 2.88
C THR A 546 -27.50 8.14 4.05
N GLY A 547 -28.13 7.18 4.75
CA GLY A 547 -27.53 6.41 5.83
C GLY A 547 -27.45 7.11 7.19
N GLN A 548 -28.10 8.25 7.37
CA GLN A 548 -28.19 8.92 8.67
C GLN A 548 -29.24 8.22 9.55
N LEU A 549 -28.89 7.96 10.82
CA LEU A 549 -29.84 7.41 11.79
C LEU A 549 -30.96 8.43 12.05
N ILE A 550 -32.20 8.05 11.80
CA ILE A 550 -33.40 8.90 11.98
C ILE A 550 -34.27 8.46 13.17
N ARG A 551 -34.08 7.21 13.65
CA ARG A 551 -34.79 6.67 14.79
C ARG A 551 -34.01 5.53 15.43
N SER A 552 -33.94 5.50 16.74
CA SER A 552 -33.42 4.42 17.59
C SER A 552 -34.47 4.02 18.62
#